data_d1ba5701d38626745ea523c490f0f521
#
_entry.id   d1ba5701d38626745ea523c490f0f521
#
_cell.length_a   1.000
_cell.length_b   1.000
_cell.length_c   1.000
_cell.angle_alpha   90.00
_cell.angle_beta   90.00
_cell.angle_gamma   90.00
#
_symmetry.space_group_name_H-M   'P 1'
#
loop_
_entity.id
_entity.type
_entity.pdbx_description
1 polymer ?
#
loop_
_entity_poly.entity_id
_entity_poly.type
_entity_poly.pdbx_seq_one_letter_code
_entity_poly.pdbx_strand_id
1 'polypeptide(L)'
;MDFRIPKEITDYLDVLDDFIEKEIKPLQAQDDNERFFDHRREHARTDWDNQGLPRHDWEELLGEMRRRADKAGHLRYALPKEYGGKDGTNLGMAVIREHLAAKGLGLHNDLQNESSIVGNFPTVLMFRDFGTEEQKKTFIPGSLDGSIRVAFGLTEPDHGSDATWMETHGRREKRDGVDGWVINGRKMWNTGLHVATHDFVFARTSGKDGDALGITCFVVPMDTPGVKVEEYLWTFNMPTDHPRVSFTNVWVPDGSYLGDPERGLELAQHFVHENRIRQAASSVGAAQFCIDESVKYSKERKPFGKPLSVNQAIQFPLVEAHTEAEMIRTLIHKTAWQMDQMPKPDVAKYLSDKVSMCNYRANRLVCEAADLAMQVHGGMGYSRHKPFEHIYRHHRRYRITEGSEQIQMRKVGGHLFGMIGARRPAKAAE
;
A
#
# COMPACT_ATOMS: atom_id res chain seq x y z
N MET A 1 27.15 -2.30 -17.60
CA MET A 1 25.92 -2.25 -16.77
C MET A 1 24.87 -1.53 -17.62
N ASP A 2 23.73 -2.12 -17.86
CA ASP A 2 22.64 -1.51 -18.61
C ASP A 2 21.59 -0.97 -17.60
N PHE A 3 21.31 0.33 -17.66
CA PHE A 3 20.34 1.01 -16.80
C PHE A 3 19.00 1.26 -17.49
N ARG A 4 18.85 0.82 -18.73
CA ARG A 4 17.58 0.97 -19.46
C ARG A 4 16.51 0.10 -18.83
N ILE A 5 15.31 0.64 -18.74
CA ILE A 5 14.14 -0.15 -18.39
C ILE A 5 13.92 -1.15 -19.53
N PRO A 6 13.67 -2.46 -19.21
CA PRO A 6 13.37 -3.46 -20.22
C PRO A 6 12.25 -3.02 -21.15
N LYS A 7 12.44 -3.27 -22.46
CA LYS A 7 11.50 -2.80 -23.49
C LYS A 7 10.08 -3.34 -23.28
N GLU A 8 9.94 -4.55 -22.82
CA GLU A 8 8.64 -5.16 -22.50
C GLU A 8 7.87 -4.39 -21.41
N ILE A 9 8.57 -3.75 -20.47
CA ILE A 9 7.94 -2.90 -19.45
C ILE A 9 7.52 -1.58 -20.05
N THR A 10 8.39 -0.92 -20.85
CA THR A 10 8.04 0.36 -21.47
C THR A 10 6.92 0.22 -22.49
N ASP A 11 6.93 -0.83 -23.31
CA ASP A 11 5.84 -1.12 -24.25
C ASP A 11 4.51 -1.38 -23.49
N TYR A 12 4.58 -1.97 -22.31
CA TYR A 12 3.40 -2.19 -21.49
C TYR A 12 2.82 -0.90 -20.91
N LEU A 13 3.64 0.12 -20.65
CA LEU A 13 3.13 1.44 -20.24
C LEU A 13 2.26 2.06 -21.34
N ASP A 14 2.65 1.94 -22.61
CA ASP A 14 1.87 2.43 -23.74
C ASP A 14 0.52 1.71 -23.82
N VAL A 15 0.48 0.39 -23.54
CA VAL A 15 -0.77 -0.38 -23.49
C VAL A 15 -1.66 0.08 -22.33
N LEU A 16 -1.09 0.39 -21.18
CA LEU A 16 -1.83 0.95 -20.03
C LEU A 16 -2.39 2.34 -20.35
N ASP A 17 -1.61 3.17 -21.02
CA ASP A 17 -2.05 4.50 -21.45
C ASP A 17 -3.23 4.44 -22.41
N ASP A 18 -3.15 3.57 -23.39
CA ASP A 18 -4.25 3.29 -24.31
C ASP A 18 -5.51 2.81 -23.57
N PHE A 19 -5.37 1.93 -22.60
CA PHE A 19 -6.47 1.44 -21.78
C PHE A 19 -7.08 2.56 -20.92
N ILE A 20 -6.26 3.41 -20.32
CA ILE A 20 -6.72 4.58 -19.55
C ILE A 20 -7.55 5.50 -20.43
N GLU A 21 -7.06 5.85 -21.63
CA GLU A 21 -7.75 6.76 -22.54
C GLU A 21 -9.07 6.18 -23.09
N LYS A 22 -9.09 4.89 -23.42
CA LYS A 22 -10.23 4.25 -24.11
C LYS A 22 -11.30 3.72 -23.15
N GLU A 23 -10.93 3.29 -21.94
CA GLU A 23 -11.83 2.59 -21.02
C GLU A 23 -12.04 3.31 -19.69
N ILE A 24 -10.98 3.90 -19.12
CA ILE A 24 -11.03 4.43 -17.75
C ILE A 24 -11.51 5.89 -17.74
N LYS A 25 -10.96 6.74 -18.59
CA LYS A 25 -11.41 8.14 -18.68
C LYS A 25 -12.87 8.27 -19.12
N PRO A 26 -13.38 7.51 -20.11
CA PRO A 26 -14.80 7.51 -20.41
C PRO A 26 -15.67 7.06 -19.24
N LEU A 27 -15.24 6.02 -18.49
CA LEU A 27 -15.95 5.58 -17.29
C LEU A 27 -15.96 6.68 -16.21
N GLN A 28 -14.84 7.37 -16.01
CA GLN A 28 -14.74 8.47 -15.06
C GLN A 28 -15.65 9.65 -15.45
N ALA A 29 -15.78 9.93 -16.74
CA ALA A 29 -16.63 11.02 -17.23
C ALA A 29 -18.15 10.68 -17.29
N GLN A 30 -18.51 9.40 -17.19
CA GLN A 30 -19.89 8.92 -17.30
C GLN A 30 -20.68 9.25 -16.01
N ASP A 31 -21.98 9.54 -16.13
CA ASP A 31 -22.95 9.62 -15.03
C ASP A 31 -22.52 10.50 -13.83
N ASP A 32 -21.87 11.64 -14.12
CA ASP A 32 -21.30 12.57 -13.10
C ASP A 32 -20.27 11.90 -12.17
N ASN A 33 -19.56 10.86 -12.63
CA ASN A 33 -18.50 10.23 -11.83
C ASN A 33 -17.33 11.18 -11.55
N GLU A 34 -17.16 12.24 -12.33
CA GLU A 34 -16.20 13.33 -12.06
C GLU A 34 -16.38 13.95 -10.65
N ARG A 35 -17.59 13.86 -10.06
CA ARG A 35 -17.85 14.33 -8.69
C ARG A 35 -16.94 13.67 -7.66
N PHE A 36 -16.52 12.44 -7.90
CA PHE A 36 -15.63 11.72 -7.00
C PHE A 36 -14.19 12.20 -7.04
N PHE A 37 -13.80 12.90 -8.11
CA PHE A 37 -12.47 13.46 -8.30
C PHE A 37 -12.43 15.00 -8.09
N ASP A 38 -13.57 15.58 -7.82
CA ASP A 38 -13.67 17.00 -7.41
C ASP A 38 -13.45 17.11 -5.89
N HIS A 39 -12.23 17.45 -5.48
CA HIS A 39 -11.84 17.51 -4.07
C HIS A 39 -12.62 18.57 -3.26
N ARG A 40 -13.36 19.46 -3.90
CA ARG A 40 -14.31 20.37 -3.24
C ARG A 40 -15.57 19.62 -2.77
N ARG A 41 -15.86 18.47 -3.34
CA ARG A 41 -17.05 17.63 -3.12
C ARG A 41 -16.70 16.36 -2.31
N GLU A 42 -16.00 16.54 -1.19
CA GLU A 42 -15.54 15.42 -0.35
C GLU A 42 -16.68 14.48 0.10
N HIS A 43 -17.89 15.04 0.27
CA HIS A 43 -19.11 14.27 0.55
C HIS A 43 -19.51 13.31 -0.58
N ALA A 44 -19.00 13.47 -1.80
CA ALA A 44 -19.29 12.55 -2.90
C ALA A 44 -18.75 11.14 -2.63
N ARG A 45 -17.61 11.01 -1.92
CA ARG A 45 -17.01 9.72 -1.57
C ARG A 45 -17.37 9.24 -0.18
N THR A 46 -17.69 10.16 0.73
CA THR A 46 -17.76 9.92 2.18
C THR A 46 -19.19 9.99 2.67
N ASP A 47 -19.64 8.94 3.32
CA ASP A 47 -20.91 8.89 4.04
C ASP A 47 -20.69 9.37 5.49
N TRP A 48 -20.83 10.68 5.70
CA TRP A 48 -20.61 11.33 6.98
C TRP A 48 -21.61 10.89 8.07
N ASP A 49 -22.81 10.50 7.66
CA ASP A 49 -23.86 10.03 8.58
C ASP A 49 -23.62 8.57 9.01
N ASN A 50 -22.78 7.85 8.28
CA ASN A 50 -22.40 6.47 8.56
C ASN A 50 -20.89 6.36 8.86
N GLN A 51 -20.45 7.00 9.94
CA GLN A 51 -19.08 6.94 10.48
C GLN A 51 -17.97 7.34 9.48
N GLY A 52 -18.30 8.06 8.42
CA GLY A 52 -17.33 8.47 7.40
C GLY A 52 -16.87 7.35 6.47
N LEU A 53 -17.63 6.28 6.38
CA LEU A 53 -17.36 5.16 5.47
C LEU A 53 -17.45 5.56 3.99
N PRO A 54 -16.85 4.77 3.10
CA PRO A 54 -17.05 4.95 1.66
C PRO A 54 -18.51 4.82 1.28
N ARG A 55 -18.99 5.72 0.43
CA ARG A 55 -20.32 5.60 -0.17
C ARG A 55 -20.37 4.42 -1.12
N HIS A 56 -21.54 3.79 -1.18
CA HIS A 56 -21.78 2.62 -2.04
C HIS A 56 -21.49 2.90 -3.52
N ASP A 57 -21.98 4.03 -4.05
CA ASP A 57 -21.78 4.43 -5.44
C ASP A 57 -20.29 4.67 -5.80
N TRP A 58 -19.49 5.13 -4.85
CA TRP A 58 -18.04 5.20 -4.99
C TRP A 58 -17.38 3.81 -5.05
N GLU A 59 -17.76 2.92 -4.15
CA GLU A 59 -17.28 1.53 -4.13
C GLU A 59 -17.67 0.76 -5.41
N GLU A 60 -18.88 0.99 -5.94
CA GLU A 60 -19.34 0.41 -7.21
C GLU A 60 -18.48 0.88 -8.38
N LEU A 61 -18.16 2.18 -8.46
CA LEU A 61 -17.28 2.72 -9.51
C LEU A 61 -15.88 2.10 -9.45
N LEU A 62 -15.31 1.96 -8.26
CA LEU A 62 -14.02 1.27 -8.09
C LEU A 62 -14.11 -0.20 -8.49
N GLY A 63 -15.23 -0.86 -8.18
CA GLY A 63 -15.50 -2.23 -8.59
C GLY A 63 -15.56 -2.38 -10.10
N GLU A 64 -16.25 -1.46 -10.80
CA GLU A 64 -16.32 -1.47 -12.26
C GLU A 64 -14.97 -1.21 -12.92
N MET A 65 -14.20 -0.27 -12.41
CA MET A 65 -12.82 -0.05 -12.87
C MET A 65 -11.99 -1.34 -12.78
N ARG A 66 -12.06 -2.04 -11.64
CA ARG A 66 -11.34 -3.30 -11.44
C ARG A 66 -11.82 -4.40 -12.38
N ARG A 67 -13.12 -4.56 -12.61
CA ARG A 67 -13.67 -5.54 -13.57
C ARG A 67 -13.16 -5.28 -14.98
N ARG A 68 -13.15 -4.02 -15.45
CA ARG A 68 -12.60 -3.66 -16.76
C ARG A 68 -11.11 -3.96 -16.84
N ALA A 69 -10.35 -3.57 -15.84
CA ALA A 69 -8.90 -3.82 -15.78
C ALA A 69 -8.58 -5.33 -15.73
N ASP A 70 -9.38 -6.14 -15.01
CA ASP A 70 -9.21 -7.59 -14.95
C ASP A 70 -9.53 -8.25 -16.30
N LYS A 71 -10.65 -7.85 -16.94
CA LYS A 71 -11.04 -8.32 -18.28
C LYS A 71 -9.97 -8.00 -19.33
N ALA A 72 -9.32 -6.85 -19.22
CA ALA A 72 -8.21 -6.44 -20.09
C ALA A 72 -6.87 -7.10 -19.74
N GLY A 73 -6.80 -7.86 -18.64
CA GLY A 73 -5.61 -8.55 -18.18
C GLY A 73 -4.57 -7.64 -17.52
N HIS A 74 -5.00 -6.48 -17.00
CA HIS A 74 -4.12 -5.53 -16.30
C HIS A 74 -4.14 -5.73 -14.79
N LEU A 75 -5.31 -5.99 -14.21
CA LEU A 75 -5.47 -6.04 -12.76
C LEU A 75 -4.54 -7.05 -12.09
N ARG A 76 -4.36 -8.22 -12.69
CA ARG A 76 -3.56 -9.34 -12.17
C ARG A 76 -2.10 -9.34 -12.63
N TYR A 77 -1.59 -8.25 -13.19
CA TYR A 77 -0.25 -8.17 -13.77
C TYR A 77 0.84 -8.81 -12.88
N ALA A 78 0.83 -8.52 -11.58
CA ALA A 78 1.84 -9.00 -10.62
C ALA A 78 1.69 -10.48 -10.23
N LEU A 79 0.54 -11.10 -10.50
CA LEU A 79 0.30 -12.49 -10.13
C LEU A 79 0.97 -13.48 -11.09
N PRO A 80 1.27 -14.69 -10.60
CA PRO A 80 1.66 -15.82 -11.47
C PRO A 80 0.61 -16.11 -12.54
N LYS A 81 1.07 -16.64 -13.67
CA LYS A 81 0.20 -17.05 -14.80
C LYS A 81 -0.87 -18.05 -14.39
N GLU A 82 -0.57 -18.95 -13.46
CA GLU A 82 -1.54 -19.92 -12.92
C GLU A 82 -2.78 -19.25 -12.29
N TYR A 83 -2.66 -18.00 -11.84
CA TYR A 83 -3.76 -17.19 -11.30
C TYR A 83 -4.27 -16.12 -12.29
N GLY A 84 -3.96 -16.29 -13.58
CA GLY A 84 -4.36 -15.35 -14.63
C GLY A 84 -3.52 -14.08 -14.70
N GLY A 85 -2.35 -14.06 -14.04
CA GLY A 85 -1.41 -12.95 -14.05
C GLY A 85 -0.41 -12.99 -15.21
N LYS A 86 0.58 -12.11 -15.15
CA LYS A 86 1.64 -11.97 -16.16
C LYS A 86 3.05 -12.25 -15.60
N ASP A 87 3.17 -12.81 -14.39
CA ASP A 87 4.44 -12.97 -13.67
C ASP A 87 5.18 -11.63 -13.51
N GLY A 88 4.44 -10.56 -13.26
CA GLY A 88 5.00 -9.21 -13.19
C GLY A 88 6.08 -9.10 -12.11
N THR A 89 7.25 -8.57 -12.51
CA THR A 89 8.42 -8.41 -11.63
C THR A 89 8.26 -7.23 -10.67
N ASN A 90 9.07 -7.19 -9.62
CA ASN A 90 9.13 -6.03 -8.73
C ASN A 90 9.57 -4.77 -9.47
N LEU A 91 10.52 -4.88 -10.39
CA LEU A 91 10.93 -3.78 -11.26
C LEU A 91 9.75 -3.31 -12.12
N GLY A 92 9.03 -4.23 -12.78
CA GLY A 92 7.86 -3.89 -13.58
C GLY A 92 6.79 -3.18 -12.77
N MET A 93 6.48 -3.71 -11.59
CA MET A 93 5.51 -3.07 -10.67
C MET A 93 5.96 -1.69 -10.20
N ALA A 94 7.25 -1.49 -9.91
CA ALA A 94 7.77 -0.17 -9.51
C ALA A 94 7.61 0.84 -10.65
N VAL A 95 8.01 0.49 -11.88
CA VAL A 95 7.88 1.35 -13.05
C VAL A 95 6.42 1.70 -13.34
N ILE A 96 5.52 0.70 -13.31
CA ILE A 96 4.08 0.92 -13.51
C ILE A 96 3.49 1.84 -12.44
N ARG A 97 3.81 1.62 -11.16
CA ARG A 97 3.29 2.44 -10.07
C ARG A 97 3.76 3.89 -10.15
N GLU A 98 5.01 4.11 -10.49
CA GLU A 98 5.54 5.44 -10.72
C GLU A 98 4.82 6.12 -11.90
N HIS A 99 4.69 5.43 -13.04
CA HIS A 99 4.04 5.93 -14.24
C HIS A 99 2.59 6.35 -13.98
N LEU A 100 1.80 5.49 -13.32
CA LEU A 100 0.41 5.79 -13.00
C LEU A 100 0.29 6.99 -12.05
N ALA A 101 1.14 7.07 -11.03
CA ALA A 101 1.11 8.18 -10.08
C ALA A 101 1.56 9.52 -10.71
N ALA A 102 2.50 9.49 -11.66
CA ALA A 102 2.95 10.67 -12.40
C ALA A 102 1.86 11.27 -13.31
N LYS A 103 0.80 10.53 -13.62
CA LYS A 103 -0.38 11.06 -14.35
C LYS A 103 -1.32 11.90 -13.48
N GLY A 104 -1.06 12.00 -12.19
CA GLY A 104 -1.93 12.67 -11.22
C GLY A 104 -3.10 11.79 -10.74
N LEU A 105 -4.11 12.44 -10.16
CA LEU A 105 -5.26 11.75 -9.58
C LEU A 105 -6.30 11.39 -10.67
N GLY A 106 -6.89 10.22 -10.55
CA GLY A 106 -7.96 9.77 -11.43
C GLY A 106 -8.38 8.35 -11.12
N LEU A 107 -9.40 7.86 -11.81
CA LEU A 107 -9.92 6.52 -11.60
C LEU A 107 -8.91 5.41 -11.94
N HIS A 108 -7.91 5.71 -12.78
CA HIS A 108 -6.83 4.78 -13.13
C HIS A 108 -5.94 4.43 -11.93
N ASN A 109 -5.83 5.34 -10.97
CA ASN A 109 -4.99 5.19 -9.79
C ASN A 109 -5.56 6.05 -8.66
N ASP A 110 -6.56 5.49 -7.96
CA ASP A 110 -7.10 6.16 -6.78
C ASP A 110 -6.11 6.05 -5.63
N LEU A 111 -5.61 7.19 -5.19
CA LEU A 111 -4.67 7.26 -4.10
C LEU A 111 -5.32 6.99 -2.74
N GLN A 112 -6.64 7.11 -2.63
CA GLN A 112 -7.31 7.04 -1.32
C GLN A 112 -7.33 5.63 -0.75
N ASN A 113 -7.71 4.63 -1.57
CA ASN A 113 -7.81 3.22 -1.18
C ASN A 113 -6.74 2.35 -1.82
N GLU A 114 -5.68 2.96 -2.36
CA GLU A 114 -4.63 2.27 -3.13
C GLU A 114 -5.19 1.44 -4.31
N SER A 115 -6.40 1.77 -4.75
CA SER A 115 -7.01 1.12 -5.90
C SER A 115 -6.35 1.59 -7.19
N SER A 116 -6.06 0.65 -8.06
CA SER A 116 -5.40 0.91 -9.34
C SER A 116 -5.86 -0.10 -10.37
N ILE A 117 -5.78 0.27 -11.65
CA ILE A 117 -5.97 -0.65 -12.77
C ILE A 117 -4.96 -1.81 -12.78
N VAL A 118 -3.82 -1.66 -12.08
CA VAL A 118 -2.88 -2.76 -11.80
C VAL A 118 -2.94 -3.06 -10.33
N GLY A 119 -3.54 -4.19 -9.97
CA GLY A 119 -3.86 -4.57 -8.61
C GLY A 119 -2.67 -5.06 -7.80
N ASN A 120 -2.92 -5.19 -6.51
CA ASN A 120 -2.05 -5.82 -5.55
C ASN A 120 -2.86 -6.91 -4.83
N PHE A 121 -2.34 -8.14 -4.81
CA PHE A 121 -3.04 -9.32 -4.28
C PHE A 121 -2.22 -10.02 -3.19
N PRO A 122 -1.89 -9.34 -2.07
CA PRO A 122 -1.07 -9.96 -1.01
C PRO A 122 -1.74 -11.20 -0.42
N THR A 123 -3.06 -11.18 -0.24
CA THR A 123 -3.84 -12.31 0.29
C THR A 123 -3.68 -13.56 -0.55
N VAL A 124 -3.78 -13.46 -1.89
CA VAL A 124 -3.59 -14.59 -2.81
C VAL A 124 -2.19 -15.20 -2.62
N LEU A 125 -1.16 -14.36 -2.57
CA LEU A 125 0.22 -14.81 -2.41
C LEU A 125 0.47 -15.41 -1.02
N MET A 126 -0.14 -14.86 0.02
CA MET A 126 -0.03 -15.41 1.38
C MET A 126 -0.67 -16.80 1.47
N PHE A 127 -1.87 -17.01 0.91
CA PHE A 127 -2.48 -18.34 0.89
C PHE A 127 -1.72 -19.31 0.01
N ARG A 128 -1.19 -18.88 -1.15
CA ARG A 128 -0.33 -19.74 -2.00
C ARG A 128 0.89 -20.26 -1.23
N ASP A 129 1.57 -19.35 -0.50
CA ASP A 129 2.87 -19.66 0.10
C ASP A 129 2.74 -20.34 1.48
N PHE A 130 1.65 -20.11 2.21
CA PHE A 130 1.48 -20.56 3.60
C PHE A 130 0.18 -21.36 3.86
N GLY A 131 -0.77 -21.30 2.96
CA GLY A 131 -2.06 -22.01 3.12
C GLY A 131 -1.96 -23.51 2.95
N THR A 132 -2.82 -24.24 3.65
CA THR A 132 -3.09 -25.65 3.36
C THR A 132 -3.76 -25.78 1.99
N GLU A 133 -3.76 -26.97 1.40
CA GLU A 133 -4.43 -27.20 0.12
C GLU A 133 -5.94 -26.88 0.17
N GLU A 134 -6.57 -27.08 1.31
CA GLU A 134 -7.97 -26.74 1.54
C GLU A 134 -8.18 -25.23 1.60
N GLN A 135 -7.32 -24.51 2.33
CA GLN A 135 -7.34 -23.05 2.37
C GLN A 135 -7.09 -22.44 0.98
N LYS A 136 -6.12 -22.96 0.23
CA LYS A 136 -5.85 -22.50 -1.15
C LYS A 136 -7.07 -22.63 -2.05
N LYS A 137 -7.77 -23.78 -2.00
CA LYS A 137 -8.97 -24.03 -2.80
C LYS A 137 -10.10 -23.07 -2.48
N THR A 138 -10.22 -22.63 -1.25
CA THR A 138 -11.27 -21.70 -0.79
C THR A 138 -10.89 -20.26 -1.02
N PHE A 139 -9.74 -19.84 -0.50
CA PHE A 139 -9.39 -18.44 -0.37
C PHE A 139 -8.78 -17.83 -1.64
N ILE A 140 -8.05 -18.60 -2.46
CA ILE A 140 -7.42 -18.04 -3.67
C ILE A 140 -8.48 -17.67 -4.71
N PRO A 141 -9.42 -18.55 -5.13
CA PRO A 141 -10.46 -18.17 -6.07
C PRO A 141 -11.33 -17.00 -5.57
N GLY A 142 -11.79 -17.07 -4.31
CA GLY A 142 -12.63 -16.03 -3.73
C GLY A 142 -11.91 -14.68 -3.60
N SER A 143 -10.59 -14.67 -3.36
CA SER A 143 -9.80 -13.43 -3.35
C SER A 143 -9.60 -12.86 -4.77
N LEU A 144 -9.56 -13.71 -5.79
CA LEU A 144 -9.41 -13.29 -7.19
C LEU A 144 -10.70 -12.70 -7.77
N ASP A 145 -11.86 -13.26 -7.42
CA ASP A 145 -13.16 -12.79 -7.88
C ASP A 145 -13.79 -11.72 -6.96
N GLY A 146 -13.19 -11.50 -5.78
CA GLY A 146 -13.60 -10.49 -4.79
C GLY A 146 -14.76 -10.93 -3.89
N SER A 147 -15.20 -12.20 -3.93
CA SER A 147 -16.19 -12.76 -3.01
C SER A 147 -15.61 -12.98 -1.60
N ILE A 148 -14.30 -13.16 -1.50
CA ILE A 148 -13.56 -13.19 -0.23
C ILE A 148 -12.63 -11.98 -0.18
N ARG A 149 -12.78 -11.19 0.88
CA ARG A 149 -11.92 -10.06 1.18
C ARG A 149 -11.36 -10.25 2.58
N VAL A 150 -10.04 -10.15 2.71
CA VAL A 150 -9.35 -10.38 3.99
C VAL A 150 -8.66 -9.09 4.41
N ALA A 151 -9.03 -8.59 5.58
CA ALA A 151 -8.34 -7.48 6.24
C ALA A 151 -7.08 -7.97 6.97
N PHE A 152 -6.31 -7.03 7.55
CA PHE A 152 -5.02 -7.33 8.16
C PHE A 152 -4.92 -6.72 9.57
N GLY A 153 -5.19 -7.53 10.60
CA GLY A 153 -5.25 -7.15 11.99
C GLY A 153 -3.98 -7.44 12.78
N LEU A 154 -2.89 -6.70 12.52
CA LEU A 154 -1.64 -6.79 13.28
C LEU A 154 -1.59 -5.76 14.41
N THR A 155 -1.83 -4.49 14.09
CA THR A 155 -1.68 -3.34 14.98
C THR A 155 -2.74 -3.33 16.07
N GLU A 156 -2.36 -2.93 17.27
CA GLU A 156 -3.23 -2.76 18.43
C GLU A 156 -3.31 -1.28 18.87
N PRO A 157 -4.31 -0.89 19.68
CA PRO A 157 -4.40 0.47 20.16
C PRO A 157 -3.12 0.99 20.82
N ASP A 158 -2.44 0.14 21.61
CA ASP A 158 -1.25 0.50 22.37
C ASP A 158 0.07 0.01 21.74
N HIS A 159 0.01 -0.87 20.72
CA HIS A 159 1.16 -1.52 20.09
C HIS A 159 1.12 -1.44 18.57
N GLY A 160 1.95 -0.55 17.99
CA GLY A 160 2.12 -0.40 16.54
C GLY A 160 3.53 -0.79 16.09
N SER A 161 4.52 0.07 16.38
CA SER A 161 5.93 -0.18 16.03
C SER A 161 6.56 -1.34 16.78
N ASP A 162 6.02 -1.70 17.90
CA ASP A 162 6.43 -2.75 18.83
C ASP A 162 5.49 -3.97 18.78
N ALA A 163 5.10 -4.39 17.60
CA ALA A 163 4.12 -5.46 17.37
C ALA A 163 4.42 -6.79 18.13
N THR A 164 5.66 -7.00 18.55
CA THR A 164 6.02 -8.14 19.42
C THR A 164 5.49 -8.03 20.85
N TRP A 165 4.98 -6.87 21.25
CA TRP A 165 4.38 -6.61 22.55
C TRP A 165 2.85 -6.71 22.54
N MET A 166 2.25 -7.24 21.46
CA MET A 166 0.80 -7.34 21.33
C MET A 166 0.13 -8.02 22.52
N GLU A 167 -1.01 -7.48 22.92
CA GLU A 167 -1.85 -7.99 24.00
C GLU A 167 -2.90 -9.01 23.55
N THR A 168 -3.30 -8.95 22.28
CA THR A 168 -4.21 -9.96 21.70
C THR A 168 -3.59 -11.33 21.84
N HIS A 169 -4.34 -12.25 22.45
CA HIS A 169 -3.86 -13.60 22.74
C HIS A 169 -4.87 -14.66 22.29
N GLY A 170 -4.34 -15.83 21.94
CA GLY A 170 -5.09 -17.03 21.61
C GLY A 170 -4.73 -18.18 22.57
N ARG A 171 -5.73 -18.85 23.11
CA ARG A 171 -5.53 -20.05 23.94
C ARG A 171 -6.27 -21.24 23.34
N ARG A 172 -5.71 -22.44 23.51
CA ARG A 172 -6.38 -23.67 23.09
C ARG A 172 -7.64 -23.92 23.92
N GLU A 173 -8.72 -24.27 23.24
CA GLU A 173 -9.98 -24.63 23.89
C GLU A 173 -10.77 -25.60 23.02
N LYS A 174 -11.25 -26.68 23.65
CA LYS A 174 -12.13 -27.63 22.96
C LYS A 174 -13.57 -27.22 23.18
N ARG A 175 -14.38 -27.10 22.12
CA ARG A 175 -15.82 -26.88 22.17
C ARG A 175 -16.56 -27.98 21.40
N ASP A 176 -17.56 -28.57 21.98
CA ASP A 176 -18.39 -29.62 21.37
C ASP A 176 -17.59 -30.77 20.74
N GLY A 177 -16.49 -31.15 21.41
CA GLY A 177 -15.59 -32.18 20.91
C GLY A 177 -14.58 -31.77 19.85
N VAL A 178 -14.65 -30.54 19.35
CA VAL A 178 -13.72 -29.99 18.33
C VAL A 178 -12.64 -29.17 19.02
N ASP A 179 -11.37 -29.47 18.68
CA ASP A 179 -10.23 -28.68 19.12
C ASP A 179 -10.21 -27.33 18.39
N GLY A 180 -9.83 -26.27 19.09
CA GLY A 180 -9.82 -24.92 18.54
C GLY A 180 -9.06 -23.92 19.39
N TRP A 181 -9.32 -22.66 19.11
CA TRP A 181 -8.68 -21.54 19.76
C TRP A 181 -9.72 -20.50 20.20
N VAL A 182 -9.51 -19.89 21.34
CA VAL A 182 -10.27 -18.72 21.79
C VAL A 182 -9.36 -17.51 21.74
N ILE A 183 -9.78 -16.49 20.99
CA ILE A 183 -9.05 -15.26 20.77
C ILE A 183 -9.71 -14.15 21.59
N ASN A 184 -8.89 -13.40 22.33
CA ASN A 184 -9.28 -12.21 23.06
C ASN A 184 -8.28 -11.08 22.79
N GLY A 185 -8.78 -9.86 22.61
CA GLY A 185 -7.95 -8.68 22.41
C GLY A 185 -8.64 -7.62 21.56
N ARG A 186 -7.83 -6.68 21.07
CA ARG A 186 -8.29 -5.58 20.21
C ARG A 186 -7.30 -5.34 19.08
N LYS A 187 -7.82 -5.01 17.91
CA LYS A 187 -7.01 -4.57 16.76
C LYS A 187 -7.46 -3.21 16.27
N MET A 188 -6.59 -2.55 15.53
CA MET A 188 -6.79 -1.20 15.04
C MET A 188 -6.13 -1.04 13.67
N TRP A 189 -6.72 -0.22 12.81
CA TRP A 189 -6.19 0.06 11.47
C TRP A 189 -6.29 -1.13 10.49
N ASN A 190 -7.24 -2.04 10.67
CA ASN A 190 -7.50 -3.17 9.77
C ASN A 190 -8.15 -2.67 8.47
N THR A 191 -7.35 -2.14 7.56
CA THR A 191 -7.80 -1.48 6.33
C THR A 191 -8.78 -2.35 5.55
N GLY A 192 -9.91 -1.75 5.13
CA GLY A 192 -10.94 -2.43 4.32
C GLY A 192 -11.87 -3.35 5.10
N LEU A 193 -11.83 -3.33 6.43
CA LEU A 193 -12.66 -4.23 7.25
C LEU A 193 -14.17 -4.04 7.05
N HIS A 194 -14.63 -2.85 6.65
CA HIS A 194 -16.06 -2.55 6.39
C HIS A 194 -16.67 -3.43 5.29
N VAL A 195 -15.85 -4.00 4.42
CA VAL A 195 -16.26 -4.93 3.34
C VAL A 195 -15.56 -6.28 3.43
N ALA A 196 -14.76 -6.50 4.48
CA ALA A 196 -14.02 -7.74 4.65
C ALA A 196 -14.95 -8.88 5.09
N THR A 197 -14.75 -10.06 4.54
CA THR A 197 -15.39 -11.31 4.99
C THR A 197 -14.58 -11.97 6.09
N HIS A 198 -13.27 -11.75 6.11
CA HIS A 198 -12.33 -12.31 7.09
C HIS A 198 -11.30 -11.26 7.51
N ASP A 199 -10.68 -11.50 8.66
CA ASP A 199 -9.52 -10.72 9.12
C ASP A 199 -8.35 -11.66 9.45
N PHE A 200 -7.14 -11.30 9.05
CA PHE A 200 -5.92 -11.92 9.55
C PHE A 200 -5.62 -11.35 10.94
N VAL A 201 -6.01 -12.08 11.97
CA VAL A 201 -5.83 -11.65 13.36
C VAL A 201 -4.55 -12.25 13.93
N PHE A 202 -3.55 -11.41 14.17
CA PHE A 202 -2.32 -11.82 14.82
C PHE A 202 -2.50 -11.83 16.33
N ALA A 203 -2.25 -12.97 16.97
CA ALA A 203 -2.41 -13.14 18.40
C ALA A 203 -1.25 -13.93 19.01
N ARG A 204 -0.85 -13.58 20.22
CA ARG A 204 0.15 -14.34 20.97
C ARG A 204 -0.46 -15.64 21.47
N THR A 205 0.16 -16.75 21.14
CA THR A 205 -0.30 -18.10 21.53
C THR A 205 0.74 -18.81 22.42
N SER A 206 1.97 -18.33 22.44
CA SER A 206 3.05 -18.82 23.30
C SER A 206 4.15 -17.77 23.51
N GLY A 207 5.18 -18.11 24.29
CA GLY A 207 6.28 -17.18 24.59
C GLY A 207 5.88 -16.04 25.51
N LYS A 208 6.62 -14.95 25.49
CA LYS A 208 6.42 -13.75 26.31
C LYS A 208 6.44 -12.48 25.47
N ASP A 209 6.06 -11.37 26.07
CA ASP A 209 6.11 -10.05 25.44
C ASP A 209 7.53 -9.73 24.93
N GLY A 210 7.61 -9.20 23.74
CA GLY A 210 8.85 -8.90 23.02
C GLY A 210 9.40 -10.06 22.19
N ASP A 211 8.95 -11.31 22.38
CA ASP A 211 9.37 -12.44 21.56
C ASP A 211 8.76 -12.35 20.17
N ALA A 212 9.58 -12.55 19.13
CA ALA A 212 9.14 -12.59 17.75
C ALA A 212 8.44 -13.92 17.38
N LEU A 213 8.74 -15.01 18.09
CA LEU A 213 8.07 -16.29 17.98
C LEU A 213 6.87 -16.36 18.93
N GLY A 214 5.98 -17.31 18.71
CA GLY A 214 4.79 -17.50 19.54
C GLY A 214 3.62 -16.58 19.17
N ILE A 215 3.64 -15.98 17.97
CA ILE A 215 2.53 -15.23 17.41
C ILE A 215 1.94 -16.01 16.25
N THR A 216 0.63 -16.23 16.28
CA THR A 216 -0.14 -16.95 15.28
C THR A 216 -0.96 -15.98 14.43
N CYS A 217 -1.03 -16.21 13.12
CA CYS A 217 -1.92 -15.50 12.21
C CYS A 217 -3.21 -16.30 12.01
N PHE A 218 -4.28 -15.92 12.70
CA PHE A 218 -5.60 -16.54 12.55
C PHE A 218 -6.35 -15.96 11.35
N VAL A 219 -7.11 -16.79 10.65
CA VAL A 219 -8.07 -16.39 9.60
C VAL A 219 -9.45 -16.40 10.22
N VAL A 220 -9.92 -15.24 10.67
CA VAL A 220 -11.16 -15.12 11.45
C VAL A 220 -12.28 -14.60 10.56
N PRO A 221 -13.40 -15.36 10.36
CA PRO A 221 -14.58 -14.82 9.71
C PRO A 221 -15.16 -13.66 10.52
N MET A 222 -15.57 -12.57 9.84
CA MET A 222 -16.06 -11.37 10.52
C MET A 222 -17.43 -11.53 11.19
N ASP A 223 -18.20 -12.55 10.82
CA ASP A 223 -19.47 -12.92 11.43
C ASP A 223 -19.33 -13.86 12.64
N THR A 224 -18.09 -14.20 13.02
CA THR A 224 -17.84 -15.06 14.20
C THR A 224 -18.33 -14.38 15.48
N PRO A 225 -19.12 -15.08 16.33
CA PRO A 225 -19.58 -14.53 17.60
C PRO A 225 -18.43 -14.01 18.46
N GLY A 226 -18.57 -12.77 18.95
CA GLY A 226 -17.54 -12.08 19.75
C GLY A 226 -16.64 -11.15 18.96
N VAL A 227 -16.70 -11.15 17.62
CA VAL A 227 -16.09 -10.10 16.78
C VAL A 227 -17.00 -8.88 16.77
N LYS A 228 -16.43 -7.71 17.07
CA LYS A 228 -17.20 -6.46 17.06
C LYS A 228 -16.35 -5.31 16.52
N VAL A 229 -16.79 -4.69 15.44
CA VAL A 229 -16.28 -3.38 15.02
C VAL A 229 -16.83 -2.34 15.99
N GLU A 230 -15.93 -1.64 16.69
CA GLU A 230 -16.30 -0.65 17.69
C GLU A 230 -16.59 0.71 17.07
N GLU A 231 -15.70 1.15 16.18
CA GLU A 231 -15.80 2.43 15.47
C GLU A 231 -14.90 2.44 14.22
N TYR A 232 -15.19 3.33 13.29
CA TYR A 232 -14.29 3.69 12.20
C TYR A 232 -13.60 5.02 12.49
N LEU A 233 -12.28 5.06 12.30
CA LEU A 233 -11.45 6.19 12.71
C LEU A 233 -11.30 7.18 11.57
N TRP A 234 -11.65 8.42 11.80
CA TRP A 234 -11.50 9.48 10.82
C TRP A 234 -10.04 9.90 10.71
N THR A 235 -9.51 9.79 9.50
CA THR A 235 -8.11 10.14 9.17
C THR A 235 -8.09 11.41 8.31
N PHE A 236 -6.91 11.88 7.93
CA PHE A 236 -6.77 12.94 6.93
C PHE A 236 -7.41 12.55 5.59
N ASN A 237 -7.43 11.27 5.30
CA ASN A 237 -7.86 10.72 4.02
C ASN A 237 -9.25 10.12 4.17
N MET A 238 -10.28 10.90 3.83
CA MET A 238 -11.68 10.47 3.87
C MET A 238 -12.14 10.06 2.46
N PRO A 239 -13.00 9.05 2.32
CA PRO A 239 -13.65 8.24 3.38
C PRO A 239 -12.66 7.37 4.13
N THR A 240 -13.08 6.88 5.30
CA THR A 240 -12.27 5.97 6.10
C THR A 240 -12.75 4.53 5.99
N ASP A 241 -11.79 3.60 6.12
CA ASP A 241 -12.03 2.17 6.17
C ASP A 241 -11.22 1.50 7.30
N HIS A 242 -10.74 2.31 8.24
CA HIS A 242 -9.81 1.94 9.30
C HIS A 242 -10.53 1.83 10.64
N PRO A 243 -10.93 0.64 11.10
CA PRO A 243 -11.65 0.46 12.35
C PRO A 243 -10.75 0.29 13.56
N ARG A 244 -11.42 0.37 14.72
CA ARG A 244 -11.08 -0.34 15.95
C ARG A 244 -12.00 -1.55 16.06
N VAL A 245 -11.44 -2.74 16.32
CA VAL A 245 -12.18 -3.99 16.42
C VAL A 245 -11.78 -4.74 17.68
N SER A 246 -12.77 -5.30 18.38
CA SER A 246 -12.57 -6.14 19.56
C SER A 246 -12.94 -7.59 19.28
N PHE A 247 -12.21 -8.48 19.94
CA PHE A 247 -12.40 -9.92 19.93
C PHE A 247 -12.63 -10.37 21.37
N THR A 248 -13.85 -10.84 21.67
CA THR A 248 -14.24 -11.27 23.01
C THR A 248 -14.68 -12.71 22.97
N ASN A 249 -13.85 -13.62 23.49
CA ASN A 249 -14.09 -15.06 23.47
C ASN A 249 -14.41 -15.61 22.06
N VAL A 250 -13.77 -15.05 21.05
CA VAL A 250 -13.91 -15.47 19.65
C VAL A 250 -13.30 -16.85 19.50
N TRP A 251 -14.13 -17.86 19.25
CA TRP A 251 -13.68 -19.22 19.05
C TRP A 251 -13.60 -19.55 17.57
N VAL A 252 -12.48 -20.14 17.17
CA VAL A 252 -12.27 -20.68 15.83
C VAL A 252 -11.75 -22.13 15.92
N PRO A 253 -12.14 -23.02 14.99
CA PRO A 253 -11.67 -24.40 15.00
C PRO A 253 -10.17 -24.48 14.74
N ASP A 254 -9.56 -25.59 15.13
CA ASP A 254 -8.15 -25.85 14.81
C ASP A 254 -7.94 -25.89 13.28
N GLY A 255 -6.81 -25.34 12.83
CA GLY A 255 -6.58 -25.12 11.40
C GLY A 255 -7.08 -23.77 10.84
N SER A 256 -7.80 -22.94 11.64
CA SER A 256 -8.15 -21.56 11.26
C SER A 256 -6.98 -20.59 11.37
N TYR A 257 -5.77 -21.04 11.12
CA TYR A 257 -4.59 -20.18 11.07
C TYR A 257 -3.82 -20.40 9.77
N LEU A 258 -3.05 -19.42 9.38
CA LEU A 258 -2.23 -19.44 8.19
C LEU A 258 -0.78 -19.75 8.56
N GLY A 259 -0.19 -20.72 7.91
CA GLY A 259 1.20 -21.11 8.10
C GLY A 259 1.47 -21.79 9.45
N ASP A 260 2.68 -21.59 9.98
CA ASP A 260 3.11 -22.12 11.28
C ASP A 260 2.51 -21.29 12.42
N PRO A 261 1.79 -21.90 13.38
CA PRO A 261 1.13 -21.18 14.46
C PRO A 261 2.07 -20.39 15.39
N GLU A 262 3.37 -20.59 15.34
CA GLU A 262 4.32 -19.81 16.14
C GLU A 262 5.08 -18.75 15.36
N ARG A 263 4.91 -18.68 14.04
CA ARG A 263 5.71 -17.83 13.14
C ARG A 263 4.89 -16.78 12.39
N GLY A 264 3.76 -16.35 12.93
CA GLY A 264 2.86 -15.39 12.29
C GLY A 264 3.51 -14.06 11.90
N LEU A 265 4.48 -13.55 12.67
CA LEU A 265 5.20 -12.32 12.27
C LEU A 265 6.03 -12.49 11.00
N GLU A 266 6.48 -13.68 10.67
CA GLU A 266 7.16 -13.92 9.38
C GLU A 266 6.20 -13.78 8.22
N LEU A 267 4.95 -14.21 8.39
CA LEU A 267 3.89 -13.99 7.42
C LEU A 267 3.64 -12.49 7.23
N ALA A 268 3.53 -11.75 8.33
CA ALA A 268 3.36 -10.30 8.27
C ALA A 268 4.48 -9.59 7.49
N GLN A 269 5.71 -10.09 7.57
CA GLN A 269 6.85 -9.53 6.85
C GLN A 269 6.90 -9.95 5.37
N HIS A 270 6.17 -11.00 4.97
CA HIS A 270 6.32 -11.63 3.66
C HIS A 270 6.01 -10.70 2.48
N PHE A 271 5.01 -9.84 2.60
CA PHE A 271 4.63 -8.91 1.54
C PHE A 271 5.10 -7.46 1.77
N VAL A 272 5.58 -7.13 2.98
CA VAL A 272 5.93 -5.76 3.38
C VAL A 272 7.03 -5.16 2.49
N HIS A 273 8.03 -5.95 2.07
CA HIS A 273 9.11 -5.44 1.22
C HIS A 273 8.60 -5.04 -0.18
N GLU A 274 7.74 -5.85 -0.77
CA GLU A 274 7.11 -5.56 -2.07
C GLU A 274 6.21 -4.33 -1.97
N ASN A 275 5.39 -4.23 -0.92
CA ASN A 275 4.54 -3.07 -0.68
C ASN A 275 5.36 -1.78 -0.52
N ARG A 276 6.44 -1.82 0.26
CA ARG A 276 7.31 -0.66 0.44
C ARG A 276 7.91 -0.15 -0.86
N ILE A 277 8.35 -1.04 -1.75
CA ILE A 277 8.85 -0.65 -3.08
C ILE A 277 7.75 -0.04 -3.94
N ARG A 278 6.55 -0.62 -3.94
CA ARG A 278 5.38 -0.10 -4.68
C ARG A 278 4.95 1.27 -4.16
N GLN A 279 4.88 1.46 -2.84
CA GLN A 279 4.59 2.75 -2.22
C GLN A 279 5.66 3.79 -2.55
N ALA A 280 6.93 3.42 -2.47
CA ALA A 280 8.05 4.31 -2.82
C ALA A 280 7.95 4.78 -4.28
N ALA A 281 7.66 3.87 -5.20
CA ALA A 281 7.50 4.19 -6.61
C ALA A 281 6.30 5.12 -6.86
N SER A 282 5.13 4.83 -6.25
CA SER A 282 3.98 5.74 -6.30
C SER A 282 4.29 7.12 -5.73
N SER A 283 5.05 7.19 -4.64
CA SER A 283 5.44 8.46 -4.02
C SER A 283 6.37 9.27 -4.92
N VAL A 284 7.35 8.64 -5.58
CA VAL A 284 8.21 9.35 -6.55
C VAL A 284 7.41 9.84 -7.75
N GLY A 285 6.49 9.02 -8.29
CA GLY A 285 5.62 9.44 -9.38
C GLY A 285 4.73 10.63 -9.01
N ALA A 286 4.11 10.60 -7.84
CA ALA A 286 3.29 11.71 -7.33
C ALA A 286 4.13 12.97 -7.03
N ALA A 287 5.38 12.82 -6.55
CA ALA A 287 6.30 13.92 -6.37
C ALA A 287 6.65 14.56 -7.72
N GLN A 288 6.94 13.75 -8.74
CA GLN A 288 7.22 14.23 -10.09
C GLN A 288 6.02 14.99 -10.67
N PHE A 289 4.79 14.49 -10.50
CA PHE A 289 3.58 15.22 -10.87
C PHE A 289 3.51 16.62 -10.23
N CYS A 290 3.78 16.72 -8.92
CA CYS A 290 3.78 18.00 -8.20
C CYS A 290 4.86 18.95 -8.74
N ILE A 291 6.04 18.44 -9.06
CA ILE A 291 7.15 19.20 -9.63
C ILE A 291 6.78 19.72 -11.02
N ASP A 292 6.26 18.86 -11.90
CA ASP A 292 5.93 19.19 -13.29
C ASP A 292 4.81 20.24 -13.36
N GLU A 293 3.76 20.10 -12.55
CA GLU A 293 2.67 21.09 -12.44
C GLU A 293 3.21 22.44 -11.90
N SER A 294 4.15 22.41 -10.96
CA SER A 294 4.79 23.63 -10.44
C SER A 294 5.65 24.32 -11.49
N VAL A 295 6.41 23.57 -12.25
CA VAL A 295 7.21 24.10 -13.39
C VAL A 295 6.29 24.72 -14.44
N LYS A 296 5.22 24.01 -14.83
CA LYS A 296 4.24 24.49 -15.79
C LYS A 296 3.58 25.80 -15.32
N TYR A 297 3.03 25.81 -14.12
CA TYR A 297 2.41 27.00 -13.55
C TYR A 297 3.38 28.18 -13.47
N SER A 298 4.61 27.97 -13.04
CA SER A 298 5.62 29.01 -12.89
C SER A 298 6.01 29.67 -14.23
N LYS A 299 5.91 28.96 -15.35
CA LYS A 299 6.12 29.50 -16.72
C LYS A 299 4.93 30.36 -17.17
N GLU A 300 3.72 30.01 -16.80
CA GLU A 300 2.49 30.67 -17.20
C GLU A 300 2.17 31.90 -16.33
N ARG A 301 2.38 31.82 -15.04
CA ARG A 301 2.09 32.89 -14.07
C ARG A 301 3.09 34.02 -14.15
N LYS A 302 2.62 35.26 -14.39
CA LYS A 302 3.44 36.45 -14.61
C LYS A 302 3.21 37.55 -13.57
N PRO A 303 3.56 37.36 -12.29
CA PRO A 303 3.52 38.44 -11.32
C PRO A 303 4.54 39.52 -11.69
N PHE A 304 4.19 40.77 -11.49
CA PHE A 304 5.04 41.91 -11.87
C PHE A 304 5.49 41.90 -13.36
N GLY A 305 4.68 41.27 -14.24
CA GLY A 305 4.90 41.28 -15.70
C GLY A 305 5.92 40.28 -16.22
N LYS A 306 6.55 39.46 -15.36
CA LYS A 306 7.53 38.43 -15.77
C LYS A 306 7.08 37.04 -15.29
N PRO A 307 7.40 35.96 -16.03
CA PRO A 307 7.13 34.61 -15.57
C PRO A 307 7.69 34.37 -14.16
N LEU A 308 6.94 33.66 -13.31
CA LEU A 308 7.39 33.31 -11.96
C LEU A 308 8.66 32.47 -12.00
N SER A 309 8.83 31.68 -13.06
CA SER A 309 9.99 30.80 -13.31
C SER A 309 11.33 31.52 -13.50
N VAL A 310 11.38 32.85 -13.65
CA VAL A 310 12.65 33.58 -13.70
C VAL A 310 13.30 33.77 -12.33
N ASN A 311 12.57 33.48 -11.25
CA ASN A 311 13.07 33.66 -9.89
C ASN A 311 13.79 32.40 -9.39
N GLN A 312 15.03 32.55 -8.94
CA GLN A 312 15.82 31.46 -8.38
C GLN A 312 15.19 30.86 -7.12
N ALA A 313 14.47 31.68 -6.33
CA ALA A 313 13.70 31.20 -5.17
C ALA A 313 12.58 30.20 -5.53
N ILE A 314 12.14 30.18 -6.79
CA ILE A 314 11.21 29.17 -7.34
C ILE A 314 11.97 28.01 -7.99
N GLN A 315 13.02 28.31 -8.74
CA GLN A 315 13.79 27.30 -9.48
C GLN A 315 14.52 26.35 -8.55
N PHE A 316 15.26 26.87 -7.55
CA PHE A 316 16.18 26.04 -6.75
C PHE A 316 15.45 24.99 -5.91
N PRO A 317 14.35 25.28 -5.19
CA PRO A 317 13.62 24.22 -4.51
C PRO A 317 13.06 23.13 -5.43
N LEU A 318 12.63 23.50 -6.65
CA LEU A 318 12.17 22.54 -7.66
C LEU A 318 13.31 21.70 -8.22
N VAL A 319 14.51 22.29 -8.41
CA VAL A 319 15.72 21.57 -8.84
C VAL A 319 16.15 20.56 -7.78
N GLU A 320 16.16 20.94 -6.50
CA GLU A 320 16.50 20.03 -5.40
C GLU A 320 15.51 18.87 -5.31
N ALA A 321 14.21 19.14 -5.36
CA ALA A 321 13.17 18.10 -5.34
C ALA A 321 13.28 17.15 -6.54
N HIS A 322 13.54 17.68 -7.74
CA HIS A 322 13.72 16.87 -8.94
C HIS A 322 15.01 16.02 -8.87
N THR A 323 16.10 16.60 -8.40
CA THR A 323 17.36 15.86 -8.20
C THR A 323 17.19 14.72 -7.22
N GLU A 324 16.49 14.96 -6.11
CA GLU A 324 16.18 13.91 -5.14
C GLU A 324 15.27 12.82 -5.73
N ALA A 325 14.26 13.20 -6.55
CA ALA A 325 13.41 12.25 -7.25
C ALA A 325 14.23 11.31 -8.15
N GLU A 326 15.19 11.83 -8.92
CA GLU A 326 16.09 11.05 -9.78
C GLU A 326 16.95 10.06 -8.97
N MET A 327 17.52 10.52 -7.84
CA MET A 327 18.33 9.67 -6.97
C MET A 327 17.49 8.53 -6.36
N ILE A 328 16.30 8.84 -5.86
CA ILE A 328 15.41 7.85 -5.23
C ILE A 328 14.86 6.87 -6.26
N ARG A 329 14.43 7.35 -7.44
CA ARG A 329 13.99 6.53 -8.58
C ARG A 329 15.05 5.48 -8.94
N THR A 330 16.28 5.92 -9.10
CA THR A 330 17.41 5.03 -9.41
C THR A 330 17.61 3.98 -8.32
N LEU A 331 17.51 4.37 -7.05
CA LEU A 331 17.63 3.43 -5.93
C LEU A 331 16.46 2.43 -5.91
N ILE A 332 15.22 2.88 -6.19
CA ILE A 332 14.04 2.00 -6.29
C ILE A 332 14.21 0.98 -7.39
N HIS A 333 14.55 1.40 -8.62
CA HIS A 333 14.70 0.51 -9.75
C HIS A 333 15.80 -0.53 -9.51
N LYS A 334 16.95 -0.10 -8.99
CA LYS A 334 18.05 -0.98 -8.62
C LYS A 334 17.61 -1.99 -7.54
N THR A 335 16.93 -1.54 -6.51
CA THR A 335 16.50 -2.41 -5.40
C THR A 335 15.44 -3.40 -5.87
N ALA A 336 14.45 -2.95 -6.64
CA ALA A 336 13.41 -3.80 -7.22
C ALA A 336 14.01 -4.87 -8.14
N TRP A 337 14.93 -4.49 -9.02
CA TRP A 337 15.67 -5.44 -9.85
C TRP A 337 16.45 -6.45 -9.02
N GLN A 338 17.12 -6.03 -7.95
CA GLN A 338 17.85 -6.95 -7.06
C GLN A 338 16.90 -7.91 -6.34
N MET A 339 15.68 -7.45 -5.96
CA MET A 339 14.65 -8.32 -5.38
C MET A 339 14.23 -9.42 -6.35
N ASP A 340 14.15 -9.11 -7.65
CA ASP A 340 13.79 -10.09 -8.69
C ASP A 340 14.89 -11.13 -8.94
N GLN A 341 16.14 -10.88 -8.50
CA GLN A 341 17.28 -11.78 -8.67
C GLN A 341 17.51 -12.74 -7.50
N MET A 342 16.66 -12.74 -6.48
CA MET A 342 16.87 -13.56 -5.29
C MET A 342 15.56 -14.07 -4.68
N PRO A 343 15.61 -15.19 -3.92
CA PRO A 343 14.46 -15.68 -3.18
C PRO A 343 13.98 -14.68 -2.12
N LYS A 344 12.68 -14.64 -1.84
CA LYS A 344 12.07 -13.72 -0.85
C LYS A 344 12.75 -13.72 0.54
N PRO A 345 13.14 -14.86 1.13
CA PRO A 345 13.86 -14.86 2.40
C PRO A 345 15.19 -14.10 2.35
N ASP A 346 15.88 -14.14 1.20
CA ASP A 346 17.13 -13.42 0.99
C ASP A 346 16.90 -11.91 0.84
N VAL A 347 15.77 -11.48 0.26
CA VAL A 347 15.37 -10.08 0.24
C VAL A 347 15.27 -9.52 1.66
N ALA A 348 14.56 -10.22 2.54
CA ALA A 348 14.42 -9.82 3.94
C ALA A 348 15.77 -9.71 4.65
N LYS A 349 16.69 -10.61 4.37
CA LYS A 349 18.01 -10.69 5.00
C LYS A 349 19.02 -9.67 4.45
N TYR A 350 19.05 -9.45 3.14
CA TYR A 350 20.14 -8.74 2.47
C TYR A 350 19.75 -7.39 1.86
N LEU A 351 18.44 -7.13 1.62
CA LEU A 351 17.95 -5.92 0.98
C LEU A 351 16.98 -5.11 1.83
N SER A 352 16.61 -5.57 3.01
CA SER A 352 15.60 -4.88 3.84
C SER A 352 16.00 -3.45 4.22
N ASP A 353 17.29 -3.15 4.33
CA ASP A 353 17.82 -1.80 4.52
C ASP A 353 17.60 -0.93 3.26
N LYS A 354 17.85 -1.46 2.07
CA LYS A 354 17.66 -0.74 0.79
C LYS A 354 16.19 -0.47 0.52
N VAL A 355 15.33 -1.46 0.74
CA VAL A 355 13.87 -1.30 0.66
C VAL A 355 13.39 -0.21 1.62
N SER A 356 13.90 -0.21 2.87
CA SER A 356 13.60 0.84 3.85
C SER A 356 14.09 2.23 3.42
N MET A 357 15.30 2.33 2.85
CA MET A 357 15.83 3.59 2.30
C MET A 357 14.91 4.13 1.19
N CYS A 358 14.50 3.28 0.23
CA CYS A 358 13.58 3.67 -0.84
C CYS A 358 12.29 4.24 -0.27
N ASN A 359 11.65 3.50 0.66
CA ASN A 359 10.32 3.84 1.13
C ASN A 359 10.32 5.14 1.95
N TYR A 360 11.14 5.27 3.00
CA TYR A 360 11.06 6.47 3.85
C TYR A 360 11.51 7.74 3.12
N ARG A 361 12.50 7.64 2.19
CA ARG A 361 12.94 8.80 1.42
C ARG A 361 11.89 9.25 0.41
N ALA A 362 11.30 8.33 -0.35
CA ALA A 362 10.25 8.65 -1.31
C ALA A 362 9.02 9.28 -0.64
N ASN A 363 8.63 8.76 0.52
CA ASN A 363 7.47 9.27 1.27
C ASN A 363 7.72 10.65 1.91
N ARG A 364 8.96 10.99 2.22
CA ARG A 364 9.34 12.37 2.60
C ARG A 364 9.28 13.29 1.40
N LEU A 365 9.94 12.89 0.30
CA LEU A 365 10.00 13.69 -0.92
C LEU A 365 8.61 14.08 -1.42
N VAL A 366 7.65 13.15 -1.50
CA VAL A 366 6.31 13.49 -2.01
C VAL A 366 5.57 14.48 -1.12
N CYS A 367 5.73 14.39 0.22
CA CYS A 367 5.16 15.39 1.13
C CYS A 367 5.79 16.77 0.91
N GLU A 368 7.10 16.84 0.74
CA GLU A 368 7.85 18.06 0.46
C GLU A 368 7.48 18.64 -0.92
N ALA A 369 7.38 17.80 -1.95
CA ALA A 369 7.00 18.22 -3.30
C ALA A 369 5.55 18.72 -3.37
N ALA A 370 4.62 18.11 -2.62
CA ALA A 370 3.24 18.57 -2.56
C ALA A 370 3.11 19.91 -1.83
N ASP A 371 3.84 20.10 -0.72
CA ASP A 371 3.91 21.37 0.01
C ASP A 371 4.52 22.47 -0.89
N LEU A 372 5.61 22.17 -1.56
CA LEU A 372 6.25 23.08 -2.52
C LEU A 372 5.30 23.46 -3.66
N ALA A 373 4.53 22.50 -4.19
CA ALA A 373 3.53 22.77 -5.21
C ALA A 373 2.42 23.70 -4.72
N MET A 374 1.93 23.50 -3.49
CA MET A 374 0.99 24.43 -2.86
C MET A 374 1.60 25.82 -2.77
N GLN A 375 2.83 25.96 -2.32
CA GLN A 375 3.53 27.23 -2.18
C GLN A 375 3.70 27.94 -3.52
N VAL A 376 4.15 27.24 -4.57
CA VAL A 376 4.37 27.80 -5.92
C VAL A 376 3.06 28.30 -6.55
N HIS A 377 1.96 27.58 -6.33
CA HIS A 377 0.64 27.97 -6.85
C HIS A 377 -0.05 29.06 -6.02
N GLY A 378 0.47 29.41 -4.84
CA GLY A 378 -0.08 30.43 -3.95
C GLY A 378 -1.52 30.12 -3.51
N GLY A 379 -2.42 31.09 -3.54
CA GLY A 379 -3.82 30.89 -3.13
C GLY A 379 -4.53 29.75 -3.87
N MET A 380 -4.23 29.53 -5.13
CA MET A 380 -4.78 28.38 -5.89
C MET A 380 -4.22 27.06 -5.38
N GLY A 381 -2.96 26.99 -4.96
CA GLY A 381 -2.37 25.79 -4.37
C GLY A 381 -2.96 25.43 -3.01
N TYR A 382 -3.38 26.44 -2.23
CA TYR A 382 -4.08 26.25 -0.96
C TYR A 382 -5.55 25.88 -1.14
N SER A 383 -6.11 26.10 -2.31
CA SER A 383 -7.51 25.78 -2.61
C SER A 383 -7.66 24.33 -3.07
N ARG A 384 -8.85 23.74 -2.84
CA ARG A 384 -9.21 22.41 -3.36
C ARG A 384 -9.51 22.38 -4.86
N HIS A 385 -9.20 23.44 -5.61
CA HIS A 385 -9.16 23.43 -7.09
C HIS A 385 -7.89 22.79 -7.64
N LYS A 386 -6.88 22.54 -6.78
CA LYS A 386 -5.66 21.82 -7.11
C LYS A 386 -5.55 20.57 -6.22
N PRO A 387 -4.91 19.49 -6.70
CA PRO A 387 -4.90 18.20 -6.00
C PRO A 387 -3.82 18.10 -4.91
N PHE A 388 -2.98 19.10 -4.70
CA PHE A 388 -1.76 18.99 -3.92
C PHE A 388 -2.00 18.66 -2.45
N GLU A 389 -3.02 19.25 -1.81
CA GLU A 389 -3.36 18.93 -0.43
C GLU A 389 -3.86 17.49 -0.29
N HIS A 390 -4.57 16.97 -1.29
CA HIS A 390 -5.03 15.58 -1.32
C HIS A 390 -3.83 14.62 -1.49
N ILE A 391 -2.90 14.93 -2.39
CA ILE A 391 -1.65 14.17 -2.56
C ILE A 391 -0.85 14.17 -1.26
N TYR A 392 -0.71 15.33 -0.60
CA TYR A 392 -0.05 15.42 0.71
C TYR A 392 -0.74 14.54 1.76
N ARG A 393 -2.05 14.66 1.93
CA ARG A 393 -2.83 13.89 2.92
C ARG A 393 -2.68 12.40 2.70
N HIS A 394 -2.79 11.96 1.46
CA HIS A 394 -2.66 10.55 1.11
C HIS A 394 -1.26 10.01 1.43
N HIS A 395 -0.22 10.63 0.91
CA HIS A 395 1.15 10.14 1.07
C HIS A 395 1.72 10.38 2.47
N ARG A 396 1.16 11.32 3.24
CA ARG A 396 1.58 11.57 4.62
C ARG A 396 1.45 10.31 5.51
N ARG A 397 0.45 9.49 5.24
CA ARG A 397 0.26 8.22 5.96
C ARG A 397 1.41 7.24 5.73
N TYR A 398 2.02 7.20 4.55
CA TYR A 398 3.11 6.27 4.22
C TYR A 398 4.38 6.50 5.03
N ARG A 399 4.51 7.66 5.68
CA ARG A 399 5.56 7.89 6.69
C ARG A 399 5.28 7.20 8.02
N ILE A 400 4.09 6.60 8.18
CA ILE A 400 3.60 5.97 9.40
C ILE A 400 3.33 4.48 9.16
N THR A 401 2.64 4.14 8.08
CA THR A 401 2.22 2.77 7.75
C THR A 401 3.39 1.90 7.28
N GLU A 402 3.20 0.58 7.25
CA GLU A 402 4.22 -0.42 6.87
C GLU A 402 5.52 -0.30 7.70
N GLY A 403 5.38 0.11 8.95
CA GLY A 403 6.48 0.52 9.83
C GLY A 403 6.86 1.98 9.61
N SER A 404 6.74 2.79 10.68
CA SER A 404 7.05 4.22 10.62
C SER A 404 8.45 4.50 10.05
N GLU A 405 8.65 5.71 9.52
CA GLU A 405 9.96 6.10 8.98
C GLU A 405 11.10 5.90 10.00
N GLN A 406 10.83 6.05 11.30
CA GLN A 406 11.80 5.81 12.37
C GLN A 406 12.14 4.32 12.48
N ILE A 407 11.16 3.42 12.37
CA ILE A 407 11.39 1.97 12.35
C ILE A 407 12.19 1.56 11.12
N GLN A 408 11.90 2.17 9.97
CA GLN A 408 12.64 1.93 8.74
C GLN A 408 14.10 2.44 8.86
N MET A 409 14.30 3.64 9.41
CA MET A 409 15.64 4.17 9.70
C MET A 409 16.39 3.32 10.73
N ARG A 410 15.70 2.80 11.77
CA ARG A 410 16.29 1.84 12.72
C ARG A 410 16.76 0.57 12.00
N LYS A 411 16.01 0.07 11.03
CA LYS A 411 16.43 -1.08 10.20
C LYS A 411 17.70 -0.77 9.40
N VAL A 412 17.74 0.40 8.75
CA VAL A 412 18.94 0.87 8.04
C VAL A 412 20.13 1.00 8.98
N GLY A 413 19.94 1.63 10.14
CA GLY A 413 20.98 1.76 11.18
C GLY A 413 21.49 0.40 11.65
N GLY A 414 20.59 -0.56 11.92
CA GLY A 414 20.99 -1.90 12.32
C GLY A 414 21.90 -2.60 11.30
N HIS A 415 21.63 -2.46 10.00
CA HIS A 415 22.51 -2.96 8.95
C HIS A 415 23.82 -2.17 8.85
N LEU A 416 23.74 -0.84 8.91
CA LEU A 416 24.91 0.04 8.78
C LEU A 416 25.94 -0.21 9.89
N PHE A 417 25.47 -0.37 11.12
CA PHE A 417 26.32 -0.61 12.28
C PHE A 417 26.58 -2.09 12.56
N GLY A 418 26.10 -3.01 11.70
CA GLY A 418 26.32 -4.44 11.85
C GLY A 418 25.59 -5.10 13.04
N MET A 419 24.53 -4.45 13.54
CA MET A 419 23.71 -4.96 14.64
C MET A 419 22.68 -6.00 14.19
N ILE A 420 22.24 -5.94 12.93
CA ILE A 420 21.30 -6.85 12.29
C ILE A 420 21.73 -7.14 10.85
N GLY A 421 21.45 -8.36 10.40
CA GLY A 421 21.74 -8.81 9.04
C GLY A 421 23.23 -9.12 8.82
N ALA A 422 23.49 -10.11 7.97
CA ALA A 422 24.82 -10.34 7.42
C ALA A 422 25.01 -9.43 6.20
N ARG A 423 26.08 -8.65 6.12
CA ARG A 423 26.48 -8.05 4.85
C ARG A 423 26.75 -9.18 3.87
N ARG A 424 26.06 -9.17 2.72
CA ARG A 424 26.41 -10.07 1.62
C ARG A 424 27.88 -9.77 1.29
N PRO A 425 28.79 -10.76 1.33
CA PRO A 425 30.16 -10.52 0.85
C PRO A 425 30.03 -9.98 -0.57
N ALA A 426 30.72 -8.88 -0.86
CA ALA A 426 30.81 -8.37 -2.20
C ALA A 426 31.36 -9.53 -3.06
N LYS A 427 30.50 -10.21 -3.82
CA LYS A 427 30.98 -11.04 -4.92
C LYS A 427 31.72 -10.05 -5.84
N ALA A 428 33.00 -10.30 -6.03
CA ALA A 428 33.75 -9.61 -7.06
C ALA A 428 32.90 -9.62 -8.33
N ALA A 429 32.75 -8.44 -8.93
CA ALA A 429 32.11 -8.35 -10.23
C ALA A 429 32.96 -9.19 -11.21
N GLU A 430 32.48 -10.38 -11.56
CA GLU A 430 32.90 -11.10 -12.75
C GLU A 430 32.13 -10.57 -13.96
#